data_8488abc2b41a50cf13073e4b5c21669e
#
_entry.id   8488abc2b41a50cf13073e4b5c21669e
#
_cell.length_a   1.000
_cell.length_b   1.000
_cell.length_c   1.000
_cell.angle_alpha   90.00
_cell.angle_beta   90.00
_cell.angle_gamma   90.00
#
_symmetry.space_group_name_H-M   'P 1'
#
loop_
_entity.id
_entity.type
_entity.pdbx_description
1 polymer ?
#
loop_
_entity_poly.entity_id
_entity_poly.type
_entity_poly.pdbx_seq_one_letter_code
_entity_poly.pdbx_strand_id
1 'polypeptide(L)'
;MRMSAKISRCGLYRYELRRVWDETRPLVLFIGLNPSTADSKNDDQTSRVCINYAKRWGFGGLLMGNLFAYRSRNPEDIFFAPDPVGPENDLSIEKRQSEAELVICAWTRKGKFMDRHRHVLSFLKNPHCLIQGKDGYPGHPLYKKSELTPVPLRAF
;
A
#
# COMPACT_ATOMS: atom_id res chain seq x y z
N MET A 1 -14.93 13.97 2.61
CA MET A 1 -13.67 13.24 2.45
C MET A 1 -12.76 13.97 1.48
N ARG A 2 -11.53 14.21 1.86
CA ARG A 2 -10.54 14.75 0.93
C ARG A 2 -9.81 13.60 0.22
N MET A 3 -9.73 13.70 -1.11
CA MET A 3 -9.16 12.67 -1.98
C MET A 3 -8.06 13.28 -2.83
N SER A 4 -6.89 12.64 -2.84
CA SER A 4 -5.78 13.05 -3.70
C SER A 4 -4.95 11.85 -4.13
N ALA A 5 -4.13 12.04 -5.16
CA ALA A 5 -3.19 11.05 -5.63
C ALA A 5 -1.97 11.75 -6.23
N LYS A 6 -0.80 11.13 -6.09
CA LYS A 6 0.41 11.58 -6.76
C LYS A 6 0.74 10.62 -7.88
N ILE A 7 0.53 11.09 -9.10
CA ILE A 7 0.75 10.33 -10.33
C ILE A 7 1.86 11.06 -11.09
N SER A 8 2.80 10.30 -11.67
CA SER A 8 3.88 10.87 -12.46
C SER A 8 3.35 11.60 -13.70
N ARG A 9 4.16 12.54 -14.23
CA ARG A 9 3.80 13.29 -15.44
C ARG A 9 3.45 12.41 -16.62
N CYS A 10 4.21 11.33 -16.80
CA CYS A 10 3.96 10.39 -17.91
C CYS A 10 2.71 9.52 -17.67
N GLY A 11 2.12 9.54 -16.47
CA GLY A 11 0.97 8.73 -16.13
C GLY A 11 1.25 7.28 -15.80
N LEU A 12 2.51 6.83 -15.92
CA LEU A 12 2.87 5.43 -15.71
C LEU A 12 2.90 5.01 -14.25
N TYR A 13 3.17 5.94 -13.34
CA TYR A 13 3.38 5.64 -11.92
C TYR A 13 2.38 6.36 -11.03
N ARG A 14 1.86 5.67 -10.02
CA ARG A 14 1.15 6.28 -8.89
C ARG A 14 1.96 6.02 -7.65
N TYR A 15 2.50 7.09 -7.06
CA TYR A 15 3.35 7.00 -5.87
C TYR A 15 2.55 7.06 -4.58
N GLU A 16 1.41 7.72 -4.58
CA GLU A 16 0.60 7.89 -3.39
C GLU A 16 -0.88 7.97 -3.76
N LEU A 17 -1.71 7.33 -2.94
CA LEU A 17 -3.15 7.57 -2.90
C LEU A 17 -3.50 8.01 -1.49
N ARG A 18 -4.31 9.07 -1.36
CA ARG A 18 -4.67 9.64 -0.06
C ARG A 18 -6.16 9.82 0.05
N ARG A 19 -6.72 9.40 1.20
CA ARG A 19 -8.11 9.56 1.56
C ARG A 19 -8.18 9.98 3.02
N VAL A 20 -8.74 11.17 3.30
CA VAL A 20 -8.83 11.69 4.66
C VAL A 20 -10.27 12.10 4.97
N TRP A 21 -10.83 11.55 6.02
CA TRP A 21 -12.21 11.83 6.45
C TRP A 21 -12.27 12.48 7.82
N ASP A 22 -11.22 12.42 8.61
CA ASP A 22 -11.13 13.08 9.92
C ASP A 22 -9.69 13.50 10.19
N GLU A 23 -9.39 14.78 10.02
CA GLU A 23 -8.04 15.32 10.18
C GLU A 23 -7.54 15.32 11.63
N THR A 24 -8.44 15.10 12.59
CA THR A 24 -8.07 15.07 14.02
C THR A 24 -7.52 13.73 14.46
N ARG A 25 -7.61 12.71 13.61
CA ARG A 25 -7.16 11.34 13.89
C ARG A 25 -5.95 10.99 13.03
N PRO A 26 -5.11 10.03 13.48
CA PRO A 26 -3.93 9.63 12.73
C PRO A 26 -4.26 8.93 11.42
N LEU A 27 -3.22 8.75 10.59
CA LEU A 27 -3.30 8.08 9.30
C LEU A 27 -2.69 6.68 9.39
N VAL A 28 -3.18 5.77 8.56
CA VAL A 28 -2.59 4.45 8.35
C VAL A 28 -2.10 4.34 6.91
N LEU A 29 -0.91 3.76 6.72
CA LEU A 29 -0.33 3.48 5.41
C LEU A 29 -0.48 2.01 5.08
N PHE A 30 -1.13 1.69 3.95
CA PHE A 30 -1.09 0.37 3.34
C PHE A 30 -0.07 0.37 2.21
N ILE A 31 0.77 -0.66 2.16
CA ILE A 31 1.73 -0.87 1.06
C ILE A 31 1.33 -2.14 0.33
N GLY A 32 0.78 -1.97 -0.87
CA GLY A 32 0.38 -3.07 -1.73
C GLY A 32 1.47 -3.48 -2.71
N LEU A 33 1.10 -4.28 -3.71
CA LEU A 33 2.04 -4.74 -4.74
C LEU A 33 2.25 -3.66 -5.79
N ASN A 34 1.19 -3.27 -6.49
CA ASN A 34 1.21 -2.22 -7.49
C ASN A 34 -0.15 -1.53 -7.60
N PRO A 35 -0.20 -0.27 -8.03
CA PRO A 35 -1.47 0.46 -8.15
C PRO A 35 -2.28 0.00 -9.37
N SER A 36 -3.61 0.02 -9.21
CA SER A 36 -4.55 -0.26 -10.27
C SER A 36 -5.21 1.03 -10.76
N THR A 37 -6.53 1.17 -10.61
CA THR A 37 -7.30 2.23 -11.25
C THR A 37 -7.67 3.41 -10.35
N ALA A 38 -7.51 3.29 -9.04
CA ALA A 38 -7.84 4.40 -8.14
C ALA A 38 -6.93 5.61 -8.41
N ASP A 39 -7.52 6.78 -8.34
CA ASP A 39 -6.83 8.06 -8.56
C ASP A 39 -7.35 9.14 -7.60
N SER A 40 -7.14 10.42 -7.93
CA SER A 40 -7.55 11.54 -7.07
C SER A 40 -9.07 11.68 -6.95
N LYS A 41 -9.84 11.04 -7.81
CA LYS A 41 -11.31 11.19 -7.86
C LYS A 41 -12.06 9.88 -7.72
N ASN A 42 -11.43 8.75 -8.02
CA ASN A 42 -12.08 7.45 -8.08
C ASN A 42 -11.40 6.45 -7.17
N ASP A 43 -12.20 5.63 -6.50
CA ASP A 43 -11.73 4.47 -5.75
C ASP A 43 -11.87 3.21 -6.61
N ASP A 44 -11.01 2.24 -6.32
CA ASP A 44 -11.18 0.87 -6.79
C ASP A 44 -11.61 -0.03 -5.62
N GLN A 45 -11.80 -1.31 -5.88
CA GLN A 45 -12.25 -2.24 -4.85
C GLN A 45 -11.24 -2.33 -3.70
N THR A 46 -9.96 -2.36 -4.00
CA THR A 46 -8.91 -2.46 -2.98
C THR A 46 -8.88 -1.23 -2.08
N SER A 47 -8.92 -0.03 -2.67
CA SER A 47 -8.91 1.20 -1.87
C SER A 47 -10.15 1.31 -0.98
N ARG A 48 -11.32 0.90 -1.47
CA ARG A 48 -12.54 0.87 -0.63
C ARG A 48 -12.41 -0.06 0.57
N VAL A 49 -11.84 -1.23 0.35
CA VAL A 49 -11.62 -2.20 1.44
C VAL A 49 -10.63 -1.64 2.47
N CYS A 50 -9.54 -1.05 2.01
CA CYS A 50 -8.56 -0.44 2.91
C CYS A 50 -9.13 0.73 3.70
N ILE A 51 -9.98 1.56 3.07
CA ILE A 51 -10.71 2.64 3.76
C ILE A 51 -11.57 2.05 4.88
N ASN A 52 -12.29 0.97 4.62
CA ASN A 52 -13.14 0.33 5.61
C ASN A 52 -12.35 -0.19 6.81
N TYR A 53 -11.21 -0.83 6.58
CA TYR A 53 -10.32 -1.23 7.67
C TYR A 53 -9.84 -0.02 8.48
N ALA A 54 -9.37 1.02 7.80
CA ALA A 54 -8.86 2.22 8.47
C ALA A 54 -9.92 2.86 9.36
N LYS A 55 -11.15 2.99 8.86
CA LYS A 55 -12.28 3.52 9.63
C LYS A 55 -12.60 2.64 10.83
N ARG A 56 -12.62 1.32 10.63
CA ARG A 56 -12.92 0.36 11.69
C ARG A 56 -11.88 0.42 12.81
N TRP A 57 -10.62 0.65 12.48
CA TRP A 57 -9.54 0.77 13.46
C TRP A 57 -9.45 2.15 14.12
N GLY A 58 -10.30 3.10 13.73
CA GLY A 58 -10.34 4.43 14.32
C GLY A 58 -9.38 5.45 13.73
N PHE A 59 -8.80 5.17 12.55
CA PHE A 59 -7.95 6.13 11.86
C PHE A 59 -8.77 7.21 11.17
N GLY A 60 -8.16 8.38 10.96
CA GLY A 60 -8.79 9.52 10.29
C GLY A 60 -8.49 9.58 8.79
N GLY A 61 -7.64 8.70 8.30
CA GLY A 61 -7.31 8.67 6.88
C GLY A 61 -6.45 7.48 6.51
N LEU A 62 -6.43 7.24 5.19
CA LEU A 62 -5.69 6.19 4.53
C LEU A 62 -4.65 6.79 3.59
N LEU A 63 -3.43 6.30 3.68
CA LEU A 63 -2.40 6.46 2.67
C LEU A 63 -2.15 5.12 2.03
N MET A 64 -1.97 5.08 0.70
CA MET A 64 -1.57 3.88 -0.01
C MET A 64 -0.31 4.14 -0.81
N GLY A 65 0.66 3.26 -0.63
CA GLY A 65 1.83 3.11 -1.46
C GLY A 65 1.89 1.69 -1.99
N ASN A 66 2.90 1.38 -2.78
CA ASN A 66 3.09 0.06 -3.37
C ASN A 66 4.57 -0.25 -3.50
N LEU A 67 4.93 -1.54 -3.48
CA LEU A 67 6.31 -1.95 -3.76
C LEU A 67 6.73 -1.48 -5.15
N PHE A 68 5.82 -1.59 -6.12
CA PHE A 68 6.02 -1.17 -7.49
C PHE A 68 5.01 -0.07 -7.80
N ALA A 69 5.48 1.08 -8.23
CA ALA A 69 4.59 2.21 -8.52
C ALA A 69 3.94 2.14 -9.91
N TYR A 70 4.37 1.20 -10.76
CA TYR A 70 3.85 1.03 -12.12
C TYR A 70 2.36 0.69 -12.09
N ARG A 71 1.55 1.51 -12.76
CA ARG A 71 0.08 1.38 -12.77
C ARG A 71 -0.35 0.30 -13.74
N SER A 72 -1.10 -0.69 -13.25
CA SER A 72 -1.69 -1.71 -14.11
C SER A 72 -2.82 -2.44 -13.37
N ARG A 73 -3.86 -2.84 -14.10
CA ARG A 73 -4.92 -3.70 -13.60
C ARG A 73 -4.45 -5.14 -13.41
N ASN A 74 -3.48 -5.56 -14.21
CA ASN A 74 -2.92 -6.90 -14.14
C ASN A 74 -1.61 -6.85 -13.35
N PRO A 75 -1.57 -7.44 -12.14
CA PRO A 75 -0.36 -7.37 -11.30
C PRO A 75 0.87 -8.03 -11.94
N GLU A 76 0.68 -8.90 -12.94
CA GLU A 76 1.80 -9.54 -13.64
C GLU A 76 2.52 -8.60 -14.61
N ASP A 77 1.93 -7.45 -14.93
CA ASP A 77 2.57 -6.47 -15.81
C ASP A 77 3.85 -5.89 -15.22
N ILE A 78 4.03 -5.95 -13.90
CA ILE A 78 5.29 -5.51 -13.27
C ILE A 78 6.50 -6.32 -13.76
N PHE A 79 6.29 -7.58 -14.17
CA PHE A 79 7.37 -8.44 -14.63
C PHE A 79 7.92 -8.02 -15.99
N PHE A 80 7.17 -7.24 -16.74
CA PHE A 80 7.50 -6.85 -18.12
C PHE A 80 7.79 -5.35 -18.26
N ALA A 81 7.49 -4.54 -17.27
CA ALA A 81 7.75 -3.11 -17.31
C ALA A 81 9.27 -2.84 -17.25
N PRO A 82 9.78 -1.87 -18.02
CA PRO A 82 11.23 -1.52 -17.97
C PRO A 82 11.69 -1.08 -16.58
N ASP A 83 10.88 -0.29 -15.87
CA ASP A 83 11.14 0.12 -14.50
C ASP A 83 9.83 0.02 -13.70
N PRO A 84 9.53 -1.14 -13.13
CA PRO A 84 8.28 -1.30 -12.39
C PRO A 84 8.27 -0.59 -11.04
N VAL A 85 9.43 -0.38 -10.42
CA VAL A 85 9.51 0.28 -9.11
C VAL A 85 9.11 1.75 -9.21
N GLY A 86 9.63 2.47 -10.19
CA GLY A 86 9.47 3.90 -10.33
C GLY A 86 10.57 4.69 -9.62
N PRO A 87 11.12 5.73 -10.28
CA PRO A 87 12.32 6.41 -9.76
C PRO A 87 12.12 7.13 -8.43
N GLU A 88 10.89 7.53 -8.07
CA GLU A 88 10.62 8.27 -6.84
C GLU A 88 9.93 7.41 -5.77
N ASN A 89 9.79 6.11 -5.99
CA ASN A 89 8.94 5.27 -5.17
C ASN A 89 9.47 5.07 -3.74
N ASP A 90 10.77 4.79 -3.58
CA ASP A 90 11.35 4.60 -2.25
C ASP A 90 11.20 5.85 -1.40
N LEU A 91 11.51 7.00 -1.97
CA LEU A 91 11.37 8.28 -1.27
C LEU A 91 9.92 8.54 -0.87
N SER A 92 8.98 8.21 -1.76
CA SER A 92 7.56 8.36 -1.48
C SER A 92 7.09 7.46 -0.33
N ILE A 93 7.51 6.20 -0.33
CA ILE A 93 7.17 5.27 0.77
C ILE A 93 7.73 5.78 2.10
N GLU A 94 8.98 6.22 2.12
CA GLU A 94 9.59 6.76 3.33
C GLU A 94 8.84 7.97 3.87
N LYS A 95 8.45 8.89 2.99
CA LYS A 95 7.65 10.06 3.39
C LYS A 95 6.30 9.67 3.94
N ARG A 96 5.60 8.76 3.26
CA ARG A 96 4.27 8.31 3.73
C ARG A 96 4.36 7.59 5.06
N GLN A 97 5.41 6.79 5.24
CA GLN A 97 5.66 6.13 6.53
C GLN A 97 5.79 7.16 7.66
N SER A 98 6.50 8.25 7.42
CA SER A 98 6.70 9.29 8.43
C SER A 98 5.40 10.02 8.81
N GLU A 99 4.41 10.04 7.93
CA GLU A 99 3.10 10.67 8.19
C GLU A 99 2.13 9.71 8.89
N ALA A 100 2.35 8.40 8.80
CA ALA A 100 1.43 7.40 9.29
C ALA A 100 1.79 6.91 10.68
N GLU A 101 0.78 6.60 11.49
CA GLU A 101 0.98 5.98 12.79
C GLU A 101 1.19 4.47 12.68
N LEU A 102 0.63 3.85 11.64
CA LEU A 102 0.68 2.40 11.44
C LEU A 102 0.97 2.10 9.97
N VAL A 103 1.81 1.09 9.71
CA VAL A 103 2.11 0.62 8.37
C VAL A 103 1.63 -0.81 8.21
N ILE A 104 0.79 -1.05 7.19
CA ILE A 104 0.24 -2.37 6.85
C ILE A 104 0.83 -2.84 5.53
N CYS A 105 1.59 -3.91 5.57
CA CYS A 105 2.13 -4.56 4.39
C CYS A 105 1.09 -5.51 3.81
N ALA A 106 0.83 -5.42 2.50
CA ALA A 106 -0.25 -6.16 1.85
C ALA A 106 0.09 -6.55 0.40
N TRP A 107 1.36 -6.83 0.11
CA TRP A 107 1.85 -7.00 -1.26
C TRP A 107 1.83 -8.42 -1.81
N THR A 108 1.56 -9.43 -1.01
CA THR A 108 1.56 -10.83 -1.40
C THR A 108 2.97 -11.38 -1.76
N ARG A 109 3.02 -12.64 -2.13
CA ARG A 109 4.25 -13.32 -2.54
C ARG A 109 4.90 -12.69 -3.78
N LYS A 110 4.13 -12.04 -4.64
CA LYS A 110 4.67 -11.34 -5.81
C LYS A 110 5.66 -10.23 -5.44
N GLY A 111 5.63 -9.77 -4.18
CA GLY A 111 6.61 -8.81 -3.66
C GLY A 111 8.05 -9.32 -3.64
N LYS A 112 8.27 -10.62 -3.82
CA LYS A 112 9.64 -11.17 -3.93
C LYS A 112 10.32 -10.79 -5.24
N PHE A 113 9.57 -10.36 -6.26
CA PHE A 113 10.13 -9.93 -7.52
C PHE A 113 11.17 -8.83 -7.30
N MET A 114 12.34 -8.97 -7.90
CA MET A 114 13.48 -8.06 -7.71
C MET A 114 13.93 -7.93 -6.24
N ASP A 115 13.57 -8.89 -5.40
CA ASP A 115 13.81 -8.84 -3.94
C ASP A 115 13.24 -7.58 -3.29
N ARG A 116 12.19 -7.03 -3.89
CA ARG A 116 11.64 -5.71 -3.55
C ARG A 116 11.10 -5.66 -2.12
N HIS A 117 10.45 -6.73 -1.67
CA HIS A 117 9.90 -6.82 -0.30
C HIS A 117 11.00 -6.61 0.75
N ARG A 118 12.18 -7.23 0.57
CA ARG A 118 13.29 -7.06 1.52
C ARG A 118 13.84 -5.65 1.52
N HIS A 119 13.99 -5.07 0.32
CA HIS A 119 14.49 -3.72 0.21
C HIS A 119 13.58 -2.74 0.96
N VAL A 120 12.28 -2.82 0.74
CA VAL A 120 11.32 -1.93 1.41
C VAL A 120 11.26 -2.22 2.92
N LEU A 121 11.25 -3.49 3.32
CA LEU A 121 11.28 -3.84 4.74
C LEU A 121 12.50 -3.30 5.46
N SER A 122 13.63 -3.13 4.75
CA SER A 122 14.87 -2.63 5.36
C SER A 122 14.74 -1.22 5.93
N PHE A 123 13.81 -0.41 5.43
CA PHE A 123 13.60 0.94 5.95
C PHE A 123 12.23 1.16 6.60
N LEU A 124 11.37 0.15 6.65
CA LEU A 124 10.11 0.25 7.38
C LEU A 124 10.33 0.05 8.87
N LYS A 125 9.64 0.89 9.66
CA LYS A 125 9.62 0.80 11.11
C LYS A 125 8.36 0.07 11.54
N ASN A 126 8.53 -1.01 12.34
CA ASN A 126 7.43 -1.72 12.94
C ASN A 126 6.32 -2.13 11.94
N PRO A 127 6.65 -2.86 10.85
CA PRO A 127 5.65 -3.24 9.85
C PRO A 127 4.62 -4.21 10.42
N HIS A 128 3.37 -4.02 10.02
CA HIS A 128 2.25 -4.88 10.36
C HIS A 128 1.62 -5.46 9.09
N CYS A 129 0.68 -6.36 9.23
CA CYS A 129 -0.12 -6.91 8.15
C CYS A 129 -1.50 -7.31 8.65
N LEU A 130 -2.40 -7.65 7.75
CA LEU A 130 -3.71 -8.21 8.09
C LEU A 130 -3.58 -9.69 8.45
N ILE A 131 -2.94 -10.44 7.54
CA ILE A 131 -2.64 -11.86 7.69
C ILE A 131 -1.26 -12.10 7.09
N GLN A 132 -0.43 -12.84 7.81
CA GLN A 132 0.83 -13.34 7.26
C GLN A 132 0.62 -14.79 6.82
N GLY A 133 0.85 -15.07 5.54
CA GLY A 133 0.70 -16.40 4.98
C GLY A 133 1.73 -17.37 5.53
N LYS A 134 1.51 -18.66 5.29
CA LYS A 134 2.45 -19.72 5.67
C LYS A 134 3.80 -19.57 4.99
N ASP A 135 3.81 -18.94 3.81
CA ASP A 135 5.03 -18.62 3.07
C ASP A 135 5.79 -17.41 3.63
N GLY A 136 5.25 -16.76 4.65
CA GLY A 136 5.84 -15.58 5.29
C GLY A 136 5.40 -14.25 4.67
N TYR A 137 4.74 -14.24 3.52
CA TYR A 137 4.34 -13.02 2.83
C TYR A 137 3.03 -12.46 3.39
N PRO A 138 2.88 -11.12 3.44
CA PRO A 138 1.62 -10.51 3.87
C PRO A 138 0.55 -10.68 2.81
N GLY A 139 -0.69 -11.00 3.25
CA GLY A 139 -1.80 -11.21 2.35
C GLY A 139 -2.38 -9.94 1.76
N HIS A 140 -3.09 -10.08 0.64
CA HIS A 140 -3.83 -9.00 0.00
C HIS A 140 -5.07 -8.63 0.86
N PRO A 141 -5.52 -7.36 0.85
CA PRO A 141 -6.69 -6.95 1.64
C PRO A 141 -8.02 -7.55 1.16
N LEU A 142 -8.13 -7.88 -0.13
CA LEU A 142 -9.39 -8.38 -0.68
C LEU A 142 -9.72 -9.77 -0.17
N TYR A 143 -11.03 -10.02 -0.01
CA TYR A 143 -11.59 -11.32 0.39
C TYR A 143 -11.12 -11.80 1.76
N LYS A 144 -10.75 -10.89 2.64
CA LYS A 144 -10.43 -11.16 4.04
C LYS A 144 -11.59 -10.75 4.93
N LYS A 145 -11.62 -11.28 6.15
CA LYS A 145 -12.64 -10.92 7.13
C LYS A 145 -12.53 -9.45 7.51
N SER A 146 -13.66 -8.76 7.57
CA SER A 146 -13.68 -7.32 7.89
C SER A 146 -13.28 -7.03 9.34
N GLU A 147 -13.38 -8.00 10.23
CA GLU A 147 -13.06 -7.87 11.66
C GLU A 147 -11.57 -7.99 11.97
N LEU A 148 -10.73 -8.27 10.98
CA LEU A 148 -9.29 -8.41 11.21
C LEU A 148 -8.70 -7.15 11.83
N THR A 149 -7.77 -7.35 12.74
CA THR A 149 -6.97 -6.28 13.34
C THR A 149 -5.52 -6.43 12.89
N PRO A 150 -4.75 -5.33 12.88
CA PRO A 150 -3.35 -5.41 12.47
C PRO A 150 -2.53 -6.32 13.38
N VAL A 151 -1.66 -7.13 12.78
CA VAL A 151 -0.71 -7.97 13.51
C VAL A 151 0.71 -7.64 13.05
N PRO A 152 1.72 -7.71 13.94
CA PRO A 152 3.10 -7.48 13.51
C PRO A 152 3.50 -8.44 12.41
N LEU A 153 4.17 -7.91 11.38
CA LEU A 153 4.75 -8.75 10.33
C LEU A 153 6.08 -9.32 10.86
N ARG A 154 6.18 -10.64 10.88
CA ARG A 154 7.38 -11.32 11.36
C ARG A 154 8.37 -11.47 10.22
N ALA A 155 9.65 -11.37 10.54
CA ALA A 155 10.73 -11.61 9.59
C ALA A 155 10.69 -13.06 9.08
N PHE A 156 11.15 -13.25 7.83
CA PHE A 156 11.22 -14.58 7.19
C PHE A 156 12.31 -14.62 6.12
#